data_b60cd92328933d608cce17849e676cfe
#
_entry.id   b60cd92328933d608cce17849e676cfe
#
_cell.length_a   1.000
_cell.length_b   1.000
_cell.length_c   1.000
_cell.angle_alpha   90.00
_cell.angle_beta   90.00
_cell.angle_gamma   90.00
#
_symmetry.space_group_name_H-M   'P 1'
#
loop_
_entity.id
_entity.type
_entity.pdbx_description
1 polymer ?
#
loop_
_entity_poly.entity_id
_entity_poly.type
_entity_poly.pdbx_seq_one_letter_code
_entity_poly.pdbx_strand_id
1 'polypeptide(L)'
;MRISVRQLTEADWRIFSEIRLKALLSDPAAFGSNYALESKFSEAEWRRRLRGDDSAVFMIFDDETPIGITGVAVDRDDPAKKTAFLWGSWLEPEFRRRGLSNLLYKTRIDWAKNHPGIERIVVSHRASNAASKHANQKHGFVFTRTHEKTWTDGATEDEVCYELKLKS
;
A
#
# COMPACT_ATOMS: atom_id res chain seq x y z
N MET A 1 -18.17 -12.27 10.93
CA MET A 1 -16.94 -11.70 10.40
C MET A 1 -16.12 -11.12 11.55
N ARG A 2 -14.92 -11.59 11.73
CA ARG A 2 -14.05 -11.16 12.82
C ARG A 2 -12.74 -10.60 12.23
N ILE A 3 -12.71 -9.30 12.06
CA ILE A 3 -11.61 -8.61 11.39
C ILE A 3 -10.48 -8.27 12.36
N SER A 4 -9.26 -8.59 11.98
CA SER A 4 -8.05 -8.19 12.70
C SER A 4 -6.97 -7.75 11.73
N VAL A 5 -6.00 -6.98 12.25
CA VAL A 5 -4.85 -6.50 11.48
C VAL A 5 -3.58 -6.85 12.23
N ARG A 6 -2.59 -7.36 11.52
CA ARG A 6 -1.29 -7.68 12.10
C ARG A 6 -0.16 -7.21 11.19
N GLN A 7 0.86 -6.61 11.77
CA GLN A 7 2.07 -6.29 11.03
C GLN A 7 2.84 -7.58 10.74
N LEU A 8 3.25 -7.78 9.50
CA LEU A 8 3.99 -8.95 9.08
C LEU A 8 5.48 -8.82 9.44
N THR A 9 6.10 -9.96 9.72
CA THR A 9 7.55 -10.10 9.94
C THR A 9 8.13 -11.00 8.86
N GLU A 10 9.46 -11.17 8.84
CA GLU A 10 10.13 -12.05 7.87
C GLU A 10 9.60 -13.47 7.89
N ALA A 11 9.16 -13.96 9.05
CA ALA A 11 8.57 -15.30 9.18
C ALA A 11 7.27 -15.45 8.38
N ASP A 12 6.62 -14.36 8.04
CA ASP A 12 5.35 -14.34 7.30
C ASP A 12 5.54 -14.26 5.78
N TRP A 13 6.75 -14.41 5.28
CA TRP A 13 7.06 -14.20 3.85
C TRP A 13 6.17 -15.03 2.91
N ARG A 14 5.82 -16.25 3.31
CA ARG A 14 5.01 -17.15 2.47
C ARG A 14 3.59 -16.62 2.29
N ILE A 15 2.91 -16.30 3.37
CA ILE A 15 1.54 -15.77 3.27
C ILE A 15 1.53 -14.39 2.60
N PHE A 16 2.57 -13.59 2.82
CA PHE A 16 2.72 -12.32 2.12
C PHE A 16 2.83 -12.53 0.61
N SER A 17 3.76 -13.41 0.17
CA SER A 17 3.95 -13.68 -1.25
C SER A 17 2.67 -14.20 -1.91
N GLU A 18 1.96 -15.09 -1.25
CA GLU A 18 0.72 -15.67 -1.78
C GLU A 18 -0.35 -14.62 -2.02
N ILE A 19 -0.64 -13.76 -1.03
CA ILE A 19 -1.68 -12.75 -1.18
C ILE A 19 -1.25 -11.62 -2.12
N ARG A 20 0.04 -11.25 -2.10
CA ARG A 20 0.57 -10.23 -3.01
C ARG A 20 0.47 -10.67 -4.46
N LEU A 21 0.86 -11.90 -4.77
CA LEU A 21 0.77 -12.44 -6.12
C LEU A 21 -0.68 -12.58 -6.57
N LYS A 22 -1.57 -12.98 -5.68
CA LYS A 22 -3.00 -13.01 -5.95
C LYS A 22 -3.54 -11.62 -6.32
N ALA A 23 -3.15 -10.61 -5.57
CA ALA A 23 -3.55 -9.22 -5.82
C ALA A 23 -3.10 -8.74 -7.20
N LEU A 24 -1.84 -9.02 -7.56
CA LEU A 24 -1.28 -8.63 -8.85
C LEU A 24 -1.98 -9.31 -10.03
N LEU A 25 -2.43 -10.54 -9.86
CA LEU A 25 -3.22 -11.24 -10.89
C LEU A 25 -4.65 -10.74 -10.98
N SER A 26 -5.29 -10.47 -9.83
CA SER A 26 -6.70 -10.06 -9.79
C SER A 26 -6.92 -8.64 -10.30
N ASP A 27 -6.04 -7.72 -9.93
CA ASP A 27 -6.20 -6.28 -10.19
C ASP A 27 -4.89 -5.68 -10.73
N PRO A 28 -4.38 -6.14 -11.88
CA PRO A 28 -3.06 -5.73 -12.37
C PRO A 28 -2.94 -4.21 -12.59
N ALA A 29 -4.02 -3.54 -12.97
CA ALA A 29 -3.99 -2.09 -13.22
C ALA A 29 -3.88 -1.25 -11.94
N ALA A 30 -4.12 -1.85 -10.76
CA ALA A 30 -4.07 -1.14 -9.48
C ALA A 30 -2.67 -1.00 -8.91
N PHE A 31 -1.67 -1.66 -9.50
CA PHE A 31 -0.31 -1.73 -8.94
C PHE A 31 0.73 -1.16 -9.88
N GLY A 32 1.81 -0.63 -9.30
CA GLY A 32 2.99 -0.18 -10.04
C GLY A 32 3.97 -1.30 -10.38
N SER A 33 3.67 -2.55 -10.01
CA SER A 33 4.45 -3.74 -10.33
C SER A 33 3.53 -4.78 -10.97
N ASN A 34 4.06 -5.97 -11.30
CA ASN A 34 3.25 -7.00 -11.96
C ASN A 34 3.62 -8.41 -11.49
N TYR A 35 2.73 -9.35 -11.78
CA TYR A 35 2.89 -10.75 -11.42
C TYR A 35 4.12 -11.39 -12.06
N ALA A 36 4.36 -11.12 -13.34
CA ALA A 36 5.48 -11.72 -14.08
C ALA A 36 6.83 -11.41 -13.41
N LEU A 37 6.99 -10.20 -12.90
CA LEU A 37 8.19 -9.78 -12.19
C LEU A 37 8.25 -10.40 -10.80
N GLU A 38 7.22 -10.19 -9.98
CA GLU A 38 7.26 -10.58 -8.56
C GLU A 38 7.16 -12.09 -8.35
N SER A 39 6.55 -12.84 -9.26
CA SER A 39 6.50 -14.30 -9.17
C SER A 39 7.87 -14.97 -9.22
N LYS A 40 8.88 -14.24 -9.69
CA LYS A 40 10.26 -14.72 -9.79
C LYS A 40 11.10 -14.40 -8.56
N PHE A 41 10.55 -13.67 -7.60
CA PHE A 41 11.28 -13.32 -6.39
C PHE A 41 11.60 -14.56 -5.55
N SER A 42 12.83 -14.59 -5.02
CA SER A 42 13.26 -15.64 -4.09
C SER A 42 12.65 -15.43 -2.70
N GLU A 43 12.75 -16.45 -1.85
CA GLU A 43 12.38 -16.30 -0.43
C GLU A 43 13.13 -15.15 0.22
N ALA A 44 14.44 -15.02 -0.06
CA ALA A 44 15.25 -13.92 0.48
C ALA A 44 14.70 -12.55 0.10
N GLU A 45 14.22 -12.38 -1.13
CA GLU A 45 13.63 -11.12 -1.59
C GLU A 45 12.30 -10.84 -0.89
N TRP A 46 11.45 -11.86 -0.73
CA TRP A 46 10.19 -11.70 -0.01
C TRP A 46 10.43 -11.32 1.46
N ARG A 47 11.40 -11.99 2.11
CA ARG A 47 11.76 -11.68 3.50
C ARG A 47 12.31 -10.26 3.64
N ARG A 48 13.16 -9.84 2.70
CA ARG A 48 13.74 -8.49 2.69
C ARG A 48 12.65 -7.40 2.68
N ARG A 49 11.57 -7.63 1.97
CA ARG A 49 10.45 -6.67 1.86
C ARG A 49 9.64 -6.54 3.16
N LEU A 50 9.78 -7.50 4.06
CA LEU A 50 9.12 -7.47 5.37
C LEU A 50 10.06 -7.02 6.49
N ARG A 51 11.32 -6.76 6.15
CA ARG A 51 12.37 -6.39 7.08
C ARG A 51 12.46 -4.88 7.19
N GLY A 52 12.83 -4.37 8.38
CA GLY A 52 13.28 -3.01 8.54
C GLY A 52 12.39 -2.12 9.39
N ASP A 53 13.01 -1.03 9.85
CA ASP A 53 12.38 -0.06 10.73
C ASP A 53 11.67 1.04 9.95
N ASP A 54 11.98 1.16 8.64
CA ASP A 54 11.51 2.23 7.77
C ASP A 54 10.34 1.82 6.87
N SER A 55 9.80 0.63 7.08
CA SER A 55 8.65 0.15 6.32
C SER A 55 7.84 -0.85 7.14
N ALA A 56 6.58 -1.00 6.76
CA ALA A 56 5.69 -1.99 7.37
C ALA A 56 4.69 -2.51 6.35
N VAL A 57 4.44 -3.80 6.41
CA VAL A 57 3.35 -4.45 5.67
C VAL A 57 2.39 -5.01 6.70
N PHE A 58 1.12 -4.71 6.54
CA PHE A 58 0.05 -5.19 7.41
C PHE A 58 -0.84 -6.14 6.63
N MET A 59 -1.29 -7.18 7.29
CA MET A 59 -2.24 -8.12 6.71
C MET A 59 -3.54 -8.06 7.49
N ILE A 60 -4.63 -8.08 6.76
CA ILE A 60 -5.97 -8.05 7.30
C ILE A 60 -6.51 -9.48 7.27
N PHE A 61 -7.11 -9.90 8.37
CA PHE A 61 -7.66 -11.25 8.52
C PHE A 61 -9.14 -11.19 8.84
N ASP A 62 -9.87 -12.16 8.30
CA ASP A 62 -11.19 -12.56 8.81
C ASP A 62 -10.95 -13.86 9.57
N ASP A 63 -11.03 -13.82 10.90
CA ASP A 63 -10.51 -14.86 11.77
C ASP A 63 -9.04 -15.15 11.46
N GLU A 64 -8.71 -16.32 10.93
CA GLU A 64 -7.34 -16.69 10.54
C GLU A 64 -7.08 -16.62 9.05
N THR A 65 -8.09 -16.22 8.25
CA THR A 65 -7.99 -16.17 6.80
C THR A 65 -7.49 -14.81 6.34
N PRO A 66 -6.34 -14.75 5.63
CA PRO A 66 -5.87 -13.49 5.04
C PRO A 66 -6.86 -12.99 3.98
N ILE A 67 -7.31 -11.75 4.10
CA ILE A 67 -8.25 -11.14 3.16
C ILE A 67 -7.77 -9.85 2.53
N GLY A 68 -6.61 -9.36 2.95
CA GLY A 68 -6.06 -8.13 2.39
C GLY A 68 -4.68 -7.81 2.91
N ILE A 69 -4.01 -6.89 2.21
CA ILE A 69 -2.70 -6.36 2.58
C ILE A 69 -2.64 -4.87 2.35
N THR A 70 -1.74 -4.23 3.06
CA THR A 70 -1.48 -2.81 2.86
C THR A 70 -0.07 -2.47 3.36
N GLY A 71 0.58 -1.53 2.71
CA GLY A 71 1.96 -1.18 3.01
C GLY A 71 2.17 0.32 3.22
N VAL A 72 3.20 0.64 3.99
CA VAL A 72 3.68 2.00 4.20
C VAL A 72 5.20 1.96 4.34
N ALA A 73 5.88 2.97 3.84
CA ALA A 73 7.34 3.04 3.94
C ALA A 73 7.81 4.48 3.97
N VAL A 74 9.00 4.68 4.54
CA VAL A 74 9.68 5.99 4.45
C VAL A 74 10.16 6.17 3.01
N ASP A 75 9.91 7.35 2.46
CA ASP A 75 10.36 7.69 1.12
C ASP A 75 11.87 7.97 1.14
N ARG A 76 12.63 7.08 0.51
CA ARG A 76 14.09 7.19 0.43
C ARG A 76 14.55 8.31 -0.49
N ASP A 77 13.67 8.78 -1.38
CA ASP A 77 13.98 9.90 -2.28
C ASP A 77 13.85 11.24 -1.58
N ASP A 78 13.25 11.28 -0.39
CA ASP A 78 13.28 12.46 0.47
C ASP A 78 14.54 12.43 1.32
N PRO A 79 15.55 13.30 1.05
CA PRO A 79 16.81 13.29 1.79
C PRO A 79 16.64 13.54 3.30
N ALA A 80 15.60 14.29 3.68
CA ALA A 80 15.30 14.58 5.08
C ALA A 80 14.56 13.46 5.78
N LYS A 81 14.06 12.46 5.01
CA LYS A 81 13.29 11.31 5.51
C LYS A 81 12.09 11.70 6.36
N LYS A 82 11.42 12.76 5.95
CA LYS A 82 10.21 13.28 6.62
C LYS A 82 8.92 12.83 5.96
N THR A 83 9.03 12.09 4.85
CA THR A 83 7.90 11.64 4.03
C THR A 83 7.76 10.14 4.11
N ALA A 84 6.55 9.66 4.36
CA ALA A 84 6.18 8.26 4.16
C ALA A 84 5.27 8.16 2.94
N PHE A 85 5.22 6.99 2.31
CA PHE A 85 4.28 6.73 1.22
C PHE A 85 3.49 5.45 1.45
N LEU A 86 2.26 5.45 0.97
CA LEU A 86 1.37 4.30 1.03
C LEU A 86 1.48 3.49 -0.25
N TRP A 87 1.47 2.16 -0.11
CA TRP A 87 1.62 1.28 -1.27
C TRP A 87 0.89 -0.06 -1.04
N GLY A 88 0.58 -0.74 -2.12
CA GLY A 88 0.23 -2.16 -2.12
C GLY A 88 -1.09 -2.56 -1.47
N SER A 89 -2.03 -1.64 -1.30
CA SER A 89 -3.32 -1.97 -0.70
C SER A 89 -4.17 -2.84 -1.61
N TRP A 90 -4.69 -3.93 -1.06
CA TRP A 90 -5.61 -4.80 -1.74
C TRP A 90 -6.50 -5.54 -0.75
N LEU A 91 -7.77 -5.71 -1.11
CA LEU A 91 -8.74 -6.51 -0.37
C LEU A 91 -9.38 -7.52 -1.32
N GLU A 92 -9.65 -8.71 -0.80
CA GLU A 92 -10.48 -9.67 -1.52
C GLU A 92 -11.78 -8.99 -1.96
N PRO A 93 -12.24 -9.21 -3.22
CA PRO A 93 -13.41 -8.51 -3.74
C PRO A 93 -14.67 -8.61 -2.87
N GLU A 94 -14.92 -9.76 -2.27
CA GLU A 94 -16.09 -9.97 -1.41
C GLU A 94 -16.05 -9.18 -0.11
N PHE A 95 -14.90 -8.65 0.28
CA PHE A 95 -14.75 -7.83 1.48
C PHE A 95 -14.72 -6.33 1.20
N ARG A 96 -14.83 -5.94 -0.06
CA ARG A 96 -14.87 -4.54 -0.46
C ARG A 96 -16.23 -3.91 -0.14
N ARG A 97 -16.26 -2.58 0.00
CA ARG A 97 -17.49 -1.81 0.29
C ARG A 97 -18.13 -2.14 1.64
N ARG A 98 -17.30 -2.59 2.60
CA ARG A 98 -17.74 -2.87 3.98
C ARG A 98 -17.03 -1.99 5.00
N GLY A 99 -16.42 -0.89 4.55
CA GLY A 99 -15.72 0.05 5.42
C GLY A 99 -14.31 -0.37 5.83
N LEU A 100 -13.80 -1.49 5.31
CA LEU A 100 -12.47 -1.99 5.69
C LEU A 100 -11.33 -1.10 5.17
N SER A 101 -11.56 -0.33 4.11
CA SER A 101 -10.55 0.61 3.63
C SER A 101 -10.19 1.66 4.70
N ASN A 102 -11.16 2.04 5.54
CA ASN A 102 -10.90 2.95 6.66
C ASN A 102 -9.85 2.38 7.61
N LEU A 103 -9.92 1.07 7.88
CA LEU A 103 -8.96 0.37 8.72
C LEU A 103 -7.56 0.38 8.09
N LEU A 104 -7.47 0.18 6.77
CA LEU A 104 -6.19 0.20 6.05
C LEU A 104 -5.52 1.57 6.13
N TYR A 105 -6.27 2.63 5.91
CA TYR A 105 -5.74 4.00 6.03
C TYR A 105 -5.33 4.31 7.46
N LYS A 106 -6.20 4.03 8.42
CA LYS A 106 -5.92 4.30 9.84
C LYS A 106 -4.65 3.60 10.30
N THR A 107 -4.49 2.33 9.97
CA THR A 107 -3.33 1.53 10.36
C THR A 107 -2.03 2.15 9.86
N ARG A 108 -1.99 2.55 8.60
CA ARG A 108 -0.78 3.15 8.00
C ARG A 108 -0.53 4.57 8.48
N ILE A 109 -1.58 5.36 8.65
CA ILE A 109 -1.45 6.72 9.17
C ILE A 109 -0.93 6.68 10.62
N ASP A 110 -1.44 5.77 11.44
CA ASP A 110 -0.96 5.59 12.82
C ASP A 110 0.51 5.17 12.85
N TRP A 111 0.93 4.26 11.94
CA TRP A 111 2.33 3.89 11.83
C TRP A 111 3.22 5.10 11.53
N ALA A 112 2.82 5.92 10.57
CA ALA A 112 3.56 7.11 10.17
C ALA A 112 3.63 8.14 11.31
N LYS A 113 2.53 8.33 12.04
CA LYS A 113 2.50 9.24 13.20
C LYS A 113 3.44 8.80 14.31
N ASN A 114 3.61 7.50 14.47
CA ASN A 114 4.48 6.92 15.51
C ASN A 114 5.92 6.72 15.04
N HIS A 115 6.21 6.95 13.76
CA HIS A 115 7.56 6.83 13.22
C HIS A 115 8.32 8.15 13.43
N PRO A 116 9.52 8.10 14.05
CA PRO A 116 10.30 9.32 14.30
C PRO A 116 10.61 10.09 13.02
N GLY A 117 10.35 11.39 13.04
CA GLY A 117 10.70 12.29 11.96
C GLY A 117 9.71 12.40 10.81
N ILE A 118 8.71 11.54 10.71
CA ILE A 118 7.74 11.63 9.63
C ILE A 118 6.77 12.81 9.87
N GLU A 119 6.67 13.69 8.89
CA GLU A 119 5.83 14.90 8.95
C GLU A 119 4.67 14.88 7.96
N ARG A 120 4.76 14.02 6.92
CA ARG A 120 3.73 13.91 5.88
C ARG A 120 3.70 12.52 5.27
N ILE A 121 2.55 12.20 4.69
CA ILE A 121 2.35 10.95 3.96
C ILE A 121 1.94 11.33 2.53
N VAL A 122 2.52 10.66 1.55
CA VAL A 122 2.13 10.79 0.15
C VAL A 122 1.50 9.50 -0.35
N VAL A 123 0.60 9.62 -1.30
CA VAL A 123 -0.05 8.48 -1.95
C VAL A 123 -0.37 8.89 -3.38
N SER A 124 -0.39 7.93 -4.28
CA SER A 124 -0.74 8.18 -5.67
C SER A 124 -1.67 7.10 -6.19
N HIS A 125 -2.32 7.40 -7.29
CA HIS A 125 -3.10 6.42 -8.05
C HIS A 125 -3.01 6.72 -9.53
N ARG A 126 -3.31 5.71 -10.31
CA ARG A 126 -3.48 5.82 -11.75
C ARG A 126 -4.73 6.65 -12.04
N ALA A 127 -4.68 7.55 -13.01
CA ALA A 127 -5.78 8.50 -13.27
C ALA A 127 -7.14 7.83 -13.44
N SER A 128 -7.19 6.65 -14.07
CA SER A 128 -8.43 5.89 -14.27
C SER A 128 -8.95 5.19 -13.01
N ASN A 129 -8.17 5.15 -11.92
CA ASN A 129 -8.57 4.46 -10.69
C ASN A 129 -9.45 5.36 -9.80
N ALA A 130 -10.73 5.43 -10.12
CA ALA A 130 -11.70 6.28 -9.41
C ALA A 130 -11.88 5.86 -7.94
N ALA A 131 -11.78 4.57 -7.64
CA ALA A 131 -11.92 4.05 -6.28
C ALA A 131 -10.80 4.58 -5.37
N SER A 132 -9.56 4.55 -5.84
CA SER A 132 -8.41 5.10 -5.10
C SER A 132 -8.52 6.61 -4.94
N LYS A 133 -8.95 7.31 -5.98
CA LYS A 133 -9.19 8.75 -5.90
C LYS A 133 -10.16 9.09 -4.77
N HIS A 134 -11.31 8.43 -4.76
CA HIS A 134 -12.34 8.66 -3.75
C HIS A 134 -11.83 8.35 -2.34
N ALA A 135 -11.16 7.21 -2.18
CA ALA A 135 -10.64 6.77 -0.88
C ALA A 135 -9.57 7.73 -0.34
N ASN A 136 -8.64 8.18 -1.19
CA ASN A 136 -7.60 9.11 -0.78
C ASN A 136 -8.20 10.43 -0.30
N GLN A 137 -9.16 10.98 -1.05
CA GLN A 137 -9.84 12.22 -0.69
C GLN A 137 -10.65 12.08 0.60
N LYS A 138 -11.35 10.97 0.76
CA LYS A 138 -12.15 10.69 1.97
C LYS A 138 -11.29 10.69 3.23
N HIS A 139 -10.04 10.23 3.14
CA HIS A 139 -9.13 10.14 4.28
C HIS A 139 -8.27 11.38 4.49
N GLY A 140 -8.62 12.49 3.84
CA GLY A 140 -8.01 13.79 4.09
C GLY A 140 -6.78 14.10 3.25
N PHE A 141 -6.43 13.23 2.31
CA PHE A 141 -5.34 13.49 1.39
C PHE A 141 -5.73 14.57 0.39
N VAL A 142 -4.82 15.52 0.17
CA VAL A 142 -5.04 16.67 -0.70
C VAL A 142 -4.20 16.53 -1.96
N PHE A 143 -4.82 16.79 -3.11
CA PHE A 143 -4.15 16.74 -4.41
C PHE A 143 -2.93 17.66 -4.43
N THR A 144 -1.83 17.18 -4.98
CA THR A 144 -0.59 17.95 -5.16
C THR A 144 -0.21 18.14 -6.61
N ARG A 145 -0.17 17.07 -7.39
CA ARG A 145 0.26 17.15 -8.80
C ARG A 145 -0.14 15.90 -9.57
N THR A 146 -0.07 16.01 -10.90
CA THR A 146 -0.09 14.88 -11.82
C THR A 146 1.18 14.88 -12.64
N HIS A 147 1.58 13.69 -13.11
CA HIS A 147 2.62 13.57 -14.13
C HIS A 147 2.35 12.33 -14.98
N GLU A 148 2.81 12.38 -16.23
CA GLU A 148 2.66 11.25 -17.14
C GLU A 148 3.57 10.11 -16.71
N LYS A 149 3.05 8.89 -16.76
CA LYS A 149 3.78 7.69 -16.37
C LYS A 149 3.42 6.54 -17.32
N THR A 150 4.42 5.74 -17.69
CA THR A 150 4.19 4.48 -18.37
C THR A 150 4.14 3.38 -17.32
N TRP A 151 3.00 2.70 -17.23
CA TRP A 151 2.74 1.67 -16.25
C TRP A 151 3.25 0.31 -16.73
N THR A 152 3.36 -0.65 -15.80
CA THR A 152 3.93 -1.97 -16.09
C THR A 152 3.11 -2.80 -17.09
N ASP A 153 1.85 -2.44 -17.33
CA ASP A 153 1.02 -3.05 -18.38
C ASP A 153 1.24 -2.42 -19.76
N GLY A 154 2.16 -1.46 -19.88
CA GLY A 154 2.49 -0.77 -21.12
C GLY A 154 1.63 0.45 -21.43
N ALA A 155 0.57 0.69 -20.67
CA ALA A 155 -0.27 1.87 -20.88
C ALA A 155 0.41 3.13 -20.34
N THR A 156 0.23 4.25 -21.05
CA THR A 156 0.67 5.57 -20.59
C THR A 156 -0.55 6.33 -20.11
N GLU A 157 -0.50 6.74 -18.85
CA GLU A 157 -1.61 7.37 -18.18
C GLU A 157 -1.06 8.19 -17.00
N ASP A 158 -1.71 9.30 -16.64
CA ASP A 158 -1.23 10.13 -15.54
C ASP A 158 -1.25 9.39 -14.20
N GLU A 159 -0.23 9.65 -13.40
CA GLU A 159 -0.20 9.35 -11.99
C GLU A 159 -0.66 10.59 -11.23
N VAL A 160 -1.66 10.44 -10.39
CA VAL A 160 -2.26 11.53 -9.60
C VAL A 160 -1.76 11.40 -8.17
N CYS A 161 -1.13 12.45 -7.65
CA CYS A 161 -0.45 12.43 -6.36
C CYS A 161 -1.16 13.28 -5.32
N TYR A 162 -1.12 12.81 -4.07
CA TYR A 162 -1.78 13.44 -2.92
C TYR A 162 -0.84 13.48 -1.72
N GLU A 163 -1.14 14.38 -0.79
CA GLU A 163 -0.38 14.53 0.45
C GLU A 163 -1.32 14.67 1.65
N LEU A 164 -0.92 14.08 2.77
CA LEU A 164 -1.52 14.31 4.09
C LEU A 164 -0.43 14.82 5.02
N LYS A 165 -0.60 16.02 5.56
CA LYS A 165 0.32 16.58 6.55
C LYS A 165 -0.06 16.06 7.94
N LEU A 166 0.91 15.53 8.67
CA LEU A 166 0.72 15.03 10.02
C LEU A 166 0.96 16.10 11.08
N LYS A 167 1.71 17.14 10.72
CA LYS A 167 2.04 18.28 11.58
C LYS A 167 1.70 19.57 10.84
N SER A 168 1.04 20.46 11.53
CA SER A 168 0.72 21.78 11.03
C SER A 168 1.94 22.71 11.12
#